data_e1bbd9299507ac33dd503c833de3bf91
#
_entry.id   e1bbd9299507ac33dd503c833de3bf91
#
_cell.length_a   1.000
_cell.length_b   1.000
_cell.length_c   1.000
_cell.angle_alpha   90.00
_cell.angle_beta   90.00
_cell.angle_gamma   90.00
#
_symmetry.space_group_name_H-M   'P 1'
#
loop_
_entity.id
_entity.type
_entity.pdbx_description
1 polymer ?
#
loop_
_entity_poly.entity_id
_entity_poly.type
_entity_poly.pdbx_seq_one_letter_code
_entity_poly.pdbx_strand_id
1 'polypeptide(L)'
;MSPLNSHTLRTWIRQYTPFLLRYLLPLVVITAVCLGLMHEEVPLLPSYDIEAFGRRTPYSYIGSFNRDFNDLNDLQLSSASVVGIRPCRTREEVRQHKKLVQVSDTKGITIDELTHSEPYLVPEAARLLEDLGESFVMRLQRDRMPLYRLVVTSVTRTEEDVRALRRGNANASAKSTHMYGTTFDVSWKRFEKVDPEDPREIAPDELKHLLASVLRTYQKEGRCYIKHERLQACFHMTVRKVQ
;
A
#
# COMPACT_ATOMS: atom_id res chain seq x y z
N MET A 1 29.45 36.05 51.29
CA MET A 1 29.57 34.67 50.72
C MET A 1 31.05 34.34 50.72
N SER A 2 31.48 33.46 51.64
CA SER A 2 32.89 33.06 51.79
C SER A 2 33.32 32.18 50.62
N PRO A 3 34.51 32.35 50.04
CA PRO A 3 34.98 31.51 48.96
C PRO A 3 35.14 30.08 49.42
N LEU A 4 34.63 29.12 48.67
CA LEU A 4 34.82 27.70 48.92
C LEU A 4 36.32 27.35 48.97
N ASN A 5 36.74 26.80 50.08
CA ASN A 5 38.12 26.41 50.31
C ASN A 5 38.56 25.36 49.28
N SER A 6 39.71 25.52 48.65
CA SER A 6 40.25 24.68 47.58
C SER A 6 40.35 23.19 47.97
N HIS A 7 40.46 22.90 49.25
CA HIS A 7 40.52 21.55 49.80
C HIS A 7 39.14 20.85 49.74
N THR A 8 38.06 21.56 50.05
CA THR A 8 36.70 21.06 49.99
C THR A 8 36.28 20.79 48.55
N LEU A 9 36.68 21.64 47.61
CA LEU A 9 36.39 21.44 46.20
C LEU A 9 37.08 20.18 45.62
N ARG A 10 38.33 19.95 45.97
CA ARG A 10 39.10 18.75 45.54
C ARG A 10 38.52 17.47 46.09
N THR A 11 38.04 17.45 47.32
CA THR A 11 37.44 16.30 47.98
C THR A 11 36.09 16.01 47.33
N TRP A 12 35.31 17.03 47.04
CA TRP A 12 34.03 16.92 46.36
C TRP A 12 34.19 16.36 44.95
N ILE A 13 35.11 16.89 44.15
CA ILE A 13 35.41 16.39 42.82
C ILE A 13 35.79 14.90 42.85
N ARG A 14 36.69 14.52 43.78
CA ARG A 14 37.16 13.14 43.87
C ARG A 14 36.07 12.15 44.27
N GLN A 15 35.09 12.58 45.05
CA GLN A 15 33.97 11.76 45.54
C GLN A 15 32.90 11.58 44.50
N TYR A 16 32.60 12.60 43.72
CA TYR A 16 31.44 12.61 42.79
C TYR A 16 31.84 12.37 41.33
N THR A 17 33.13 12.51 40.95
CA THR A 17 33.61 12.24 39.59
C THR A 17 33.20 10.83 39.07
N PRO A 18 33.34 9.74 39.84
CA PRO A 18 32.94 8.43 39.37
C PRO A 18 31.43 8.31 39.14
N PHE A 19 30.60 9.02 39.92
CA PHE A 19 29.16 9.05 39.74
C PHE A 19 28.79 9.85 38.50
N LEU A 20 29.40 11.02 38.32
CA LEU A 20 29.18 11.88 37.14
C LEU A 20 29.60 11.16 35.86
N LEU A 21 30.72 10.51 35.80
CA LEU A 21 31.19 9.75 34.64
C LEU A 21 30.32 8.53 34.34
N ARG A 22 29.83 7.86 35.40
CA ARG A 22 29.09 6.58 35.23
C ARG A 22 27.63 6.77 34.87
N TYR A 23 26.99 7.85 35.34
CA TYR A 23 25.57 8.04 35.22
C TYR A 23 25.14 9.31 34.47
N LEU A 24 25.81 10.43 34.71
CA LEU A 24 25.42 11.70 34.08
C LEU A 24 25.99 11.84 32.67
N LEU A 25 27.21 11.45 32.43
CA LEU A 25 27.81 11.55 31.09
C LEU A 25 27.11 10.69 30.05
N PRO A 26 26.73 9.43 30.29
CA PRO A 26 25.94 8.65 29.35
C PRO A 26 24.56 9.24 29.12
N LEU A 27 23.92 9.78 30.16
CA LEU A 27 22.61 10.41 30.05
C LEU A 27 22.65 11.66 29.16
N VAL A 28 23.68 12.51 29.33
CA VAL A 28 23.89 13.70 28.49
C VAL A 28 24.20 13.30 27.05
N VAL A 29 24.99 12.26 26.85
CA VAL A 29 25.29 11.77 25.49
C VAL A 29 24.03 11.20 24.83
N ILE A 30 23.23 10.40 25.57
CA ILE A 30 21.97 9.85 25.04
C ILE A 30 20.98 10.98 24.69
N THR A 31 20.83 11.98 25.57
CA THR A 31 19.95 13.13 25.27
C THR A 31 20.46 13.96 24.11
N ALA A 32 21.76 14.18 23.98
CA ALA A 32 22.36 14.88 22.84
C ALA A 32 22.18 14.12 21.52
N VAL A 33 22.34 12.79 21.55
CA VAL A 33 22.08 11.92 20.39
C VAL A 33 20.60 11.91 20.02
N CYS A 34 19.70 11.82 21.00
CA CYS A 34 18.26 11.88 20.76
C CYS A 34 17.84 13.24 20.20
N LEU A 35 18.37 14.35 20.75
CA LEU A 35 18.14 15.70 20.24
C LEU A 35 18.76 15.90 18.85
N GLY A 36 19.92 15.33 18.57
CA GLY A 36 20.55 15.35 17.25
C GLY A 36 19.74 14.55 16.20
N LEU A 37 19.19 13.39 16.60
CA LEU A 37 18.31 12.61 15.75
C LEU A 37 16.95 13.26 15.52
N MET A 38 16.50 14.13 16.44
CA MET A 38 15.27 14.93 16.26
C MET A 38 15.53 16.24 15.47
N HIS A 39 16.81 16.60 15.28
CA HIS A 39 17.25 17.72 14.42
C HIS A 39 17.79 17.26 13.06
N GLU A 40 17.65 16.01 12.69
CA GLU A 40 17.63 15.72 11.26
C GLU A 40 16.44 16.48 10.69
N GLU A 41 16.71 17.62 10.11
CA GLU A 41 15.76 18.33 9.28
C GLU A 41 15.27 17.30 8.26
N VAL A 42 14.04 16.82 8.46
CA VAL A 42 13.31 16.13 7.41
C VAL A 42 13.51 17.05 6.21
N PRO A 43 14.20 16.60 5.13
CA PRO A 43 14.45 17.46 4.01
C PRO A 43 13.09 18.01 3.60
N LEU A 44 12.88 19.30 3.81
CA LEU A 44 11.70 20.00 3.32
C LEU A 44 11.65 19.63 1.85
N LEU A 45 10.66 18.84 1.48
CA LEU A 45 10.38 18.55 0.08
C LEU A 45 10.53 19.88 -0.63
N PRO A 46 11.37 19.96 -1.70
CA PRO A 46 11.69 21.21 -2.32
C PRO A 46 10.39 21.99 -2.47
N SER A 47 10.38 23.26 -2.00
CA SER A 47 9.23 24.15 -2.12
C SER A 47 8.94 24.27 -3.61
N TYR A 48 8.08 23.41 -4.10
CA TYR A 48 7.60 23.49 -5.48
C TYR A 48 6.87 24.82 -5.59
N ASP A 49 7.39 25.65 -6.46
CA ASP A 49 6.79 26.93 -6.83
C ASP A 49 5.36 26.64 -7.32
N ILE A 50 4.40 26.94 -6.45
CA ILE A 50 2.99 26.60 -6.64
C ILE A 50 2.39 27.42 -7.79
N GLU A 51 2.98 28.55 -8.13
CA GLU A 51 2.55 29.39 -9.24
C GLU A 51 2.98 28.85 -10.62
N ALA A 52 4.04 28.06 -10.70
CA ALA A 52 4.46 27.40 -11.94
C ALA A 52 3.53 26.24 -12.35
N PHE A 53 2.63 25.81 -11.49
CA PHE A 53 1.62 24.78 -11.75
C PHE A 53 0.30 25.33 -12.32
N GLY A 54 0.36 26.46 -13.02
CA GLY A 54 -0.77 26.96 -13.78
C GLY A 54 -1.26 25.92 -14.77
N ARG A 55 -2.47 25.38 -14.52
CA ARG A 55 -3.27 24.55 -15.43
C ARG A 55 -2.56 23.31 -15.98
N ARG A 56 -1.96 22.51 -15.16
CA ARG A 56 -1.84 21.10 -15.49
C ARG A 56 -3.17 20.45 -15.14
N THR A 57 -3.87 19.90 -16.14
CA THR A 57 -4.82 18.82 -15.92
C THR A 57 -4.05 17.76 -15.18
N PRO A 58 -4.35 17.51 -13.93
CA PRO A 58 -3.33 16.98 -13.05
C PRO A 58 -2.92 15.56 -13.37
N TYR A 59 -3.54 14.76 -14.17
CA TYR A 59 -3.27 13.34 -14.12
C TYR A 59 -3.64 12.61 -15.31
N SER A 60 -3.25 13.02 -16.43
CA SER A 60 -3.42 12.19 -17.59
C SER A 60 -2.36 11.09 -17.59
N TYR A 61 -2.72 9.90 -17.16
CA TYR A 61 -2.17 8.73 -17.78
C TYR A 61 -2.44 8.86 -19.30
N ILE A 62 -1.42 9.14 -20.08
CA ILE A 62 -1.53 9.41 -21.54
C ILE A 62 -1.48 8.10 -22.34
N GLY A 63 -1.44 6.94 -21.68
CA GLY A 63 -1.31 5.65 -22.32
C GLY A 63 -2.63 5.04 -22.77
N SER A 64 -2.55 3.90 -23.46
CA SER A 64 -3.70 3.05 -23.78
C SER A 64 -3.89 2.00 -22.70
N PHE A 65 -5.01 2.03 -21.98
CA PHE A 65 -5.31 1.04 -20.94
C PHE A 65 -5.21 -0.40 -21.46
N ASN A 66 -5.73 -0.65 -22.66
CA ASN A 66 -5.73 -1.99 -23.25
C ASN A 66 -4.36 -2.46 -23.75
N ARG A 67 -3.46 -1.55 -24.07
CA ARG A 67 -2.09 -1.90 -24.49
C ARG A 67 -1.18 -2.03 -23.28
N ASP A 68 -1.28 -1.08 -22.36
CA ASP A 68 -0.29 -0.91 -21.30
C ASP A 68 -0.61 -1.75 -20.06
N PHE A 69 -1.89 -2.12 -19.88
CA PHE A 69 -2.36 -3.03 -18.82
C PHE A 69 -3.00 -4.27 -19.44
N ASN A 70 -2.18 -5.06 -20.13
CA ASN A 70 -2.63 -6.28 -20.80
C ASN A 70 -1.62 -7.42 -20.61
N ASP A 71 -1.13 -7.58 -19.38
CA ASP A 71 -0.23 -8.67 -19.05
C ASP A 71 -0.92 -10.02 -19.27
N LEU A 72 -0.23 -10.94 -19.93
CA LEU A 72 -0.77 -12.22 -20.35
C LEU A 72 -1.23 -13.07 -19.15
N ASN A 73 -2.33 -13.75 -19.29
CA ASN A 73 -2.89 -14.61 -18.25
C ASN A 73 -1.92 -15.73 -17.83
N ASP A 74 -1.15 -16.28 -18.78
CA ASP A 74 -0.17 -17.34 -18.50
C ASP A 74 1.00 -16.85 -17.63
N LEU A 75 1.45 -15.60 -17.84
CA LEU A 75 2.47 -14.99 -16.98
C LEU A 75 1.93 -14.78 -15.56
N GLN A 76 0.70 -14.32 -15.45
CA GLN A 76 0.04 -14.12 -14.16
C GLN A 76 -0.15 -15.45 -13.44
N LEU A 77 -0.62 -16.50 -14.15
CA LEU A 77 -0.82 -17.83 -13.58
C LEU A 77 0.51 -18.47 -13.16
N SER A 78 1.57 -18.31 -13.96
CA SER A 78 2.91 -18.78 -13.62
C SER A 78 3.41 -18.11 -12.33
N SER A 79 3.29 -16.78 -12.23
CA SER A 79 3.66 -16.05 -11.01
C SER A 79 2.84 -16.48 -9.81
N ALA A 80 1.52 -16.57 -9.97
CA ALA A 80 0.61 -16.99 -8.92
C ALA A 80 0.95 -18.38 -8.36
N SER A 81 1.28 -19.33 -9.23
CA SER A 81 1.63 -20.69 -8.81
C SER A 81 2.97 -20.79 -8.05
N VAL A 82 3.88 -19.85 -8.30
CA VAL A 82 5.21 -19.81 -7.64
C VAL A 82 5.16 -19.09 -6.30
N VAL A 83 4.45 -17.94 -6.24
CA VAL A 83 4.40 -17.09 -5.05
C VAL A 83 3.31 -17.53 -4.08
N GLY A 84 2.21 -18.05 -4.61
CA GLY A 84 0.98 -18.28 -3.88
C GLY A 84 0.91 -19.60 -3.13
N ILE A 85 -0.30 -19.87 -2.67
CA ILE A 85 -0.70 -21.11 -2.03
C ILE A 85 -1.23 -22.14 -3.07
N ARG A 86 -1.41 -23.37 -2.66
CA ARG A 86 -2.25 -24.31 -3.43
C ARG A 86 -3.72 -23.86 -3.31
N PRO A 87 -4.52 -23.97 -4.38
CA PRO A 87 -5.94 -23.65 -4.33
C PRO A 87 -6.67 -24.34 -3.17
N CYS A 88 -7.43 -23.57 -2.40
CA CYS A 88 -8.31 -24.09 -1.36
C CYS A 88 -9.66 -24.48 -1.97
N ARG A 89 -10.29 -25.52 -1.42
CA ARG A 89 -11.59 -25.99 -1.90
C ARG A 89 -12.72 -25.11 -1.37
N THR A 90 -12.65 -24.75 -0.08
CA THR A 90 -13.69 -24.03 0.66
C THR A 90 -13.19 -22.72 1.23
N ARG A 91 -14.09 -21.82 1.57
CA ARG A 91 -13.77 -20.55 2.23
C ARG A 91 -13.19 -20.72 3.62
N GLU A 92 -13.60 -21.79 4.33
CA GLU A 92 -13.08 -22.11 5.65
C GLU A 92 -11.58 -22.49 5.57
N GLU A 93 -11.18 -23.26 4.53
CA GLU A 93 -9.76 -23.54 4.29
C GLU A 93 -8.94 -22.27 4.03
N VAL A 94 -9.51 -21.29 3.34
CA VAL A 94 -8.86 -19.98 3.12
C VAL A 94 -8.67 -19.24 4.44
N ARG A 95 -9.71 -19.16 5.27
CA ARG A 95 -9.68 -18.44 6.56
C ARG A 95 -8.68 -19.05 7.55
N GLN A 96 -8.49 -20.36 7.50
CA GLN A 96 -7.57 -21.09 8.39
C GLN A 96 -6.17 -21.26 7.81
N HIS A 97 -5.92 -20.76 6.59
CA HIS A 97 -4.67 -21.03 5.88
C HIS A 97 -3.51 -20.22 6.44
N LYS A 98 -2.50 -20.89 7.04
CA LYS A 98 -1.38 -20.26 7.77
C LYS A 98 -0.49 -19.30 6.97
N LYS A 99 -0.52 -19.40 5.64
CA LYS A 99 0.27 -18.52 4.74
C LYS A 99 -0.53 -17.32 4.22
N LEU A 100 -1.79 -17.22 4.58
CA LEU A 100 -2.62 -16.10 4.19
C LEU A 100 -2.80 -15.14 5.36
N VAL A 101 -2.87 -13.86 5.05
CA VAL A 101 -3.21 -12.79 5.99
C VAL A 101 -4.53 -12.16 5.56
N GLN A 102 -5.35 -11.81 6.53
CA GLN A 102 -6.59 -11.10 6.26
C GLN A 102 -6.29 -9.67 5.87
N VAL A 103 -6.93 -9.20 4.81
CA VAL A 103 -6.93 -7.79 4.39
C VAL A 103 -8.23 -7.13 4.84
N SER A 104 -8.15 -5.87 5.21
CA SER A 104 -9.25 -5.06 5.72
C SER A 104 -9.15 -3.64 5.21
N ASP A 105 -10.15 -2.84 5.48
CA ASP A 105 -10.17 -1.42 5.16
C ASP A 105 -8.99 -0.70 5.79
N THR A 106 -8.40 0.21 5.02
CA THR A 106 -7.32 1.10 5.45
C THR A 106 -7.64 2.55 5.04
N LYS A 107 -6.66 3.43 5.19
CA LYS A 107 -6.80 4.80 4.68
C LYS A 107 -6.90 4.88 3.16
N GLY A 108 -6.34 3.89 2.44
CA GLY A 108 -6.23 3.90 0.97
C GLY A 108 -7.11 2.88 0.25
N ILE A 109 -7.65 1.90 0.96
CA ILE A 109 -8.49 0.85 0.38
C ILE A 109 -9.75 0.62 1.21
N THR A 110 -10.82 0.18 0.55
CA THR A 110 -12.02 -0.39 1.16
C THR A 110 -12.35 -1.71 0.46
N ILE A 111 -12.78 -2.69 1.24
CA ILE A 111 -13.16 -4.01 0.73
C ILE A 111 -14.65 -4.01 0.47
N ASP A 112 -15.03 -4.27 -0.78
CA ASP A 112 -16.43 -4.39 -1.19
C ASP A 112 -17.10 -5.64 -0.58
N GLU A 113 -18.42 -5.76 -0.68
CA GLU A 113 -19.10 -7.00 -0.35
C GLU A 113 -18.62 -8.14 -1.27
N LEU A 114 -17.87 -9.08 -0.71
CA LEU A 114 -17.23 -10.17 -1.44
C LEU A 114 -18.16 -11.38 -1.54
N THR A 115 -18.90 -11.50 -2.64
CA THR A 115 -19.85 -12.62 -2.85
C THR A 115 -19.15 -13.93 -3.25
N HIS A 116 -18.02 -13.85 -3.98
CA HIS A 116 -17.30 -14.98 -4.55
C HIS A 116 -15.79 -14.93 -4.29
N SER A 117 -15.38 -14.40 -3.17
CA SER A 117 -14.00 -14.40 -2.71
C SER A 117 -13.91 -14.11 -1.21
N GLU A 118 -12.77 -14.40 -0.61
CA GLU A 118 -12.47 -14.14 0.80
C GLU A 118 -11.36 -13.09 0.91
N PRO A 119 -11.43 -12.17 1.89
CA PRO A 119 -10.47 -11.06 2.03
C PRO A 119 -9.14 -11.53 2.64
N TYR A 120 -8.49 -12.48 1.98
CA TYR A 120 -7.22 -13.07 2.40
C TYR A 120 -6.23 -13.09 1.25
N LEU A 121 -4.98 -12.74 1.51
CA LEU A 121 -3.89 -12.74 0.53
C LEU A 121 -2.61 -13.33 1.15
N VAL A 122 -1.66 -13.75 0.31
CA VAL A 122 -0.30 -13.96 0.77
C VAL A 122 0.31 -12.62 1.20
N PRO A 123 1.26 -12.61 2.16
CA PRO A 123 1.81 -11.35 2.70
C PRO A 123 2.35 -10.39 1.64
N GLU A 124 2.92 -10.93 0.56
CA GLU A 124 3.46 -10.13 -0.54
C GLU A 124 2.36 -9.39 -1.31
N ALA A 125 1.23 -10.06 -1.55
CA ALA A 125 0.09 -9.46 -2.24
C ALA A 125 -0.68 -8.48 -1.34
N ALA A 126 -0.79 -8.78 -0.05
CA ALA A 126 -1.39 -7.87 0.93
C ALA A 126 -0.60 -6.56 1.02
N ARG A 127 0.73 -6.64 1.13
CA ARG A 127 1.61 -5.46 1.10
C ARG A 127 1.49 -4.67 -0.19
N LEU A 128 1.45 -5.36 -1.34
CA LEU A 128 1.27 -4.69 -2.63
C LEU A 128 -0.03 -3.89 -2.66
N LEU A 129 -1.12 -4.45 -2.14
CA LEU A 129 -2.43 -3.79 -2.08
C LEU A 129 -2.41 -2.57 -1.13
N GLU A 130 -1.80 -2.69 0.04
CA GLU A 130 -1.63 -1.59 1.00
C GLU A 130 -0.80 -0.45 0.40
N ASP A 131 0.39 -0.76 -0.14
CA ASP A 131 1.28 0.21 -0.78
C ASP A 131 0.58 0.94 -1.93
N LEU A 132 -0.24 0.22 -2.70
CA LEU A 132 -1.02 0.80 -3.79
C LEU A 132 -2.04 1.81 -3.27
N GLY A 133 -2.79 1.45 -2.23
CA GLY A 133 -3.76 2.33 -1.59
C GLY A 133 -3.10 3.59 -1.02
N GLU A 134 -1.97 3.43 -0.33
CA GLU A 134 -1.20 4.56 0.21
C GLU A 134 -0.67 5.48 -0.90
N SER A 135 -0.09 4.89 -1.96
CA SER A 135 0.42 5.66 -3.09
C SER A 135 -0.68 6.45 -3.80
N PHE A 136 -1.89 5.87 -3.90
CA PHE A 136 -3.05 6.54 -4.48
C PHE A 136 -3.49 7.73 -3.61
N VAL A 137 -3.60 7.55 -2.29
CA VAL A 137 -3.96 8.62 -1.35
C VAL A 137 -2.90 9.72 -1.32
N MET A 138 -1.61 9.35 -1.25
CA MET A 138 -0.52 10.34 -1.31
C MET A 138 -0.57 11.16 -2.61
N ARG A 139 -0.94 10.53 -3.72
CA ARG A 139 -1.10 11.24 -4.99
C ARG A 139 -2.24 12.25 -4.92
N LEU A 140 -3.40 11.89 -4.37
CA LEU A 140 -4.53 12.80 -4.17
C LEU A 140 -4.15 13.96 -3.25
N GLN A 141 -3.47 13.68 -2.12
CA GLN A 141 -3.02 14.69 -1.17
C GLN A 141 -2.04 15.69 -1.81
N ARG A 142 -1.03 15.20 -2.50
CA ARG A 142 -0.06 16.04 -3.20
C ARG A 142 -0.73 17.01 -4.15
N ASP A 143 -1.76 16.54 -4.81
CA ASP A 143 -2.49 17.30 -5.82
C ASP A 143 -3.67 18.11 -5.22
N ARG A 144 -3.78 18.12 -3.87
CA ARG A 144 -4.82 18.83 -3.10
C ARG A 144 -6.25 18.45 -3.51
N MET A 145 -6.43 17.21 -3.93
CA MET A 145 -7.72 16.65 -4.32
C MET A 145 -8.47 16.11 -3.11
N PRO A 146 -9.81 16.00 -3.14
CA PRO A 146 -10.56 15.20 -2.20
C PRO A 146 -10.01 13.78 -2.11
N LEU A 147 -10.04 13.20 -0.91
CA LEU A 147 -9.50 11.87 -0.71
C LEU A 147 -10.52 10.80 -1.07
N TYR A 148 -10.05 9.79 -1.77
CA TYR A 148 -10.80 8.61 -2.14
C TYR A 148 -10.01 7.36 -1.78
N ARG A 149 -10.74 6.28 -1.41
CA ARG A 149 -10.19 4.93 -1.27
C ARG A 149 -10.42 4.13 -2.54
N LEU A 150 -9.52 3.23 -2.80
CA LEU A 150 -9.67 2.22 -3.83
C LEU A 150 -10.66 1.15 -3.35
N VAL A 151 -11.62 0.78 -4.19
CA VAL A 151 -12.59 -0.28 -3.89
C VAL A 151 -12.06 -1.61 -4.41
N VAL A 152 -11.78 -2.54 -3.50
CA VAL A 152 -11.33 -3.91 -3.79
C VAL A 152 -12.56 -4.78 -4.02
N THR A 153 -12.71 -5.33 -5.21
CA THR A 153 -13.93 -6.03 -5.63
C THR A 153 -13.80 -7.55 -5.66
N SER A 154 -12.59 -8.08 -5.60
CA SER A 154 -12.33 -9.51 -5.52
C SER A 154 -10.94 -9.76 -4.95
N VAL A 155 -10.81 -10.84 -4.20
CA VAL A 155 -9.57 -11.26 -3.55
C VAL A 155 -9.36 -12.76 -3.77
N THR A 156 -9.07 -13.55 -2.75
CA THR A 156 -8.85 -14.99 -2.90
C THR A 156 -10.16 -15.75 -3.14
N ARG A 157 -10.19 -16.55 -4.19
CA ARG A 157 -11.31 -17.43 -4.55
C ARG A 157 -10.99 -18.87 -4.23
N THR A 158 -12.01 -19.59 -3.80
CA THR A 158 -11.93 -21.05 -3.66
C THR A 158 -12.29 -21.77 -4.96
N GLU A 159 -12.03 -23.08 -5.04
CA GLU A 159 -12.52 -23.89 -6.15
C GLU A 159 -14.05 -23.86 -6.24
N GLU A 160 -14.75 -23.78 -5.10
CA GLU A 160 -16.21 -23.67 -5.04
C GLU A 160 -16.71 -22.33 -5.61
N ASP A 161 -16.05 -21.22 -5.28
CA ASP A 161 -16.36 -19.91 -5.83
C ASP A 161 -16.17 -19.89 -7.36
N VAL A 162 -15.04 -20.44 -7.84
CA VAL A 162 -14.78 -20.52 -9.31
C VAL A 162 -15.81 -21.39 -10.01
N ARG A 163 -16.20 -22.53 -9.40
CA ARG A 163 -17.27 -23.37 -9.95
C ARG A 163 -18.62 -22.63 -9.98
N ALA A 164 -18.94 -21.88 -8.92
CA ALA A 164 -20.17 -21.09 -8.86
C ALA A 164 -20.20 -20.01 -9.94
N LEU A 165 -19.11 -19.25 -10.10
CA LEU A 165 -18.97 -18.23 -11.14
C LEU A 165 -19.12 -18.81 -12.55
N ARG A 166 -18.55 -19.99 -12.81
CA ARG A 166 -18.65 -20.65 -14.12
C ARG A 166 -20.06 -21.14 -14.47
N ARG A 167 -20.88 -21.47 -13.47
CA ARG A 167 -22.30 -21.80 -13.73
C ARG A 167 -23.09 -20.61 -14.28
N GLY A 168 -22.73 -19.40 -13.84
CA GLY A 168 -23.34 -18.16 -14.33
C GLY A 168 -22.65 -17.53 -15.57
N ASN A 169 -21.38 -17.92 -15.83
CA ASN A 169 -20.60 -17.39 -16.95
C ASN A 169 -19.64 -18.46 -17.51
N ALA A 170 -20.03 -19.05 -18.63
CA ALA A 170 -19.25 -20.11 -19.30
C ALA A 170 -17.84 -19.64 -19.75
N ASN A 171 -17.62 -18.33 -19.90
CA ASN A 171 -16.32 -17.76 -20.26
C ASN A 171 -15.37 -17.59 -19.05
N ALA A 172 -15.83 -17.83 -17.82
CA ALA A 172 -14.97 -17.75 -16.64
C ALA A 172 -13.91 -18.86 -16.68
N SER A 173 -12.65 -18.48 -16.54
CA SER A 173 -11.52 -19.42 -16.56
C SER A 173 -11.62 -20.43 -15.41
N ALA A 174 -11.38 -21.71 -15.71
CA ALA A 174 -11.22 -22.73 -14.69
C ALA A 174 -9.90 -22.56 -13.89
N LYS A 175 -8.92 -21.88 -14.47
CA LYS A 175 -7.61 -21.59 -13.87
C LYS A 175 -7.54 -20.11 -13.50
N SER A 176 -8.16 -19.75 -12.38
CA SER A 176 -8.13 -18.38 -11.88
C SER A 176 -6.91 -18.14 -10.99
N THR A 177 -6.18 -17.06 -11.24
CA THR A 177 -5.04 -16.63 -10.41
C THR A 177 -5.46 -16.26 -8.99
N HIS A 178 -6.72 -15.88 -8.79
CA HIS A 178 -7.28 -15.63 -7.45
C HIS A 178 -7.25 -16.84 -6.52
N MET A 179 -7.21 -18.07 -7.06
CA MET A 179 -7.15 -19.27 -6.22
C MET A 179 -5.84 -19.44 -5.46
N TYR A 180 -4.82 -18.68 -5.83
CA TYR A 180 -3.48 -18.79 -5.25
C TYR A 180 -3.21 -17.77 -4.12
N GLY A 181 -4.16 -16.89 -3.80
CA GLY A 181 -3.98 -15.83 -2.79
C GLY A 181 -3.03 -14.70 -3.20
N THR A 182 -2.71 -14.59 -4.48
CA THR A 182 -1.72 -13.64 -5.02
C THR A 182 -2.36 -12.51 -5.82
N THR A 183 -3.66 -12.54 -5.97
CA THR A 183 -4.38 -11.73 -6.94
C THR A 183 -5.56 -11.03 -6.30
N PHE A 184 -5.75 -9.76 -6.68
CA PHE A 184 -6.90 -8.96 -6.27
C PHE A 184 -7.36 -8.07 -7.42
N ASP A 185 -8.64 -7.68 -7.38
CA ASP A 185 -9.26 -6.79 -8.35
C ASP A 185 -9.58 -5.46 -7.68
N VAL A 186 -9.16 -4.35 -8.31
CA VAL A 186 -9.49 -2.98 -7.87
C VAL A 186 -10.39 -2.32 -8.91
N SER A 187 -11.53 -1.83 -8.47
CA SER A 187 -12.46 -1.12 -9.35
C SER A 187 -11.80 0.12 -9.95
N TRP A 188 -12.01 0.34 -11.24
CA TRP A 188 -11.68 1.60 -11.88
C TRP A 188 -12.92 2.49 -12.17
N LYS A 189 -14.09 2.02 -11.75
CA LYS A 189 -15.35 2.72 -11.92
C LYS A 189 -15.93 3.24 -10.61
N ARG A 190 -15.59 2.57 -9.48
CA ARG A 190 -16.06 2.93 -8.14
C ARG A 190 -14.88 3.28 -7.27
N PHE A 191 -15.00 4.38 -6.55
CA PHE A 191 -14.07 4.87 -5.54
C PHE A 191 -14.89 5.32 -4.35
N GLU A 192 -14.40 5.11 -3.15
CA GLU A 192 -15.08 5.53 -1.94
C GLU A 192 -14.52 6.87 -1.47
N LYS A 193 -15.35 7.90 -1.40
CA LYS A 193 -14.95 9.20 -0.87
C LYS A 193 -14.76 9.13 0.64
N VAL A 194 -13.61 9.63 1.11
CA VAL A 194 -13.24 9.54 2.54
C VAL A 194 -14.03 10.53 3.39
N ASP A 195 -14.21 11.75 2.89
CA ASP A 195 -14.97 12.80 3.53
C ASP A 195 -16.21 13.13 2.68
N PRO A 196 -17.39 12.65 3.04
CA PRO A 196 -18.62 12.92 2.30
C PRO A 196 -19.05 14.39 2.39
N GLU A 197 -18.60 15.14 3.40
CA GLU A 197 -18.93 16.56 3.59
C GLU A 197 -18.07 17.49 2.72
N ASP A 198 -16.95 17.01 2.14
CA ASP A 198 -16.18 17.80 1.18
C ASP A 198 -17.05 18.03 -0.09
N PRO A 199 -17.39 19.29 -0.43
CA PRO A 199 -18.28 19.55 -1.56
C PRO A 199 -17.66 19.27 -2.93
N ARG A 200 -16.34 19.04 -2.97
CA ARG A 200 -15.63 18.78 -4.23
C ARG A 200 -15.81 17.33 -4.65
N GLU A 201 -16.13 17.11 -5.91
CA GLU A 201 -16.26 15.79 -6.49
C GLU A 201 -15.26 15.62 -7.64
N ILE A 202 -14.76 14.41 -7.80
CA ILE A 202 -13.88 14.03 -8.91
C ILE A 202 -14.56 12.94 -9.71
N ALA A 203 -14.59 13.12 -11.03
CA ALA A 203 -15.19 12.13 -11.92
C ALA A 203 -14.43 10.79 -11.84
N PRO A 204 -15.12 9.65 -11.85
CA PRO A 204 -14.47 8.33 -11.81
C PRO A 204 -13.44 8.12 -12.91
N ASP A 205 -13.62 8.67 -14.09
CA ASP A 205 -12.63 8.58 -15.17
C ASP A 205 -11.33 9.32 -14.84
N GLU A 206 -11.42 10.46 -14.15
CA GLU A 206 -10.24 11.19 -13.70
C GLU A 206 -9.48 10.39 -12.62
N LEU A 207 -10.20 9.85 -11.64
CA LEU A 207 -9.62 8.95 -10.62
C LEU A 207 -9.01 7.70 -11.25
N LYS A 208 -9.64 7.13 -12.29
CA LYS A 208 -9.11 6.01 -13.07
C LYS A 208 -7.76 6.36 -13.71
N HIS A 209 -7.65 7.54 -14.32
CA HIS A 209 -6.40 7.99 -14.92
C HIS A 209 -5.30 8.21 -13.87
N LEU A 210 -5.66 8.75 -12.70
CA LEU A 210 -4.75 8.90 -11.60
C LEU A 210 -4.28 7.52 -11.08
N LEU A 211 -5.20 6.60 -10.83
CA LEU A 211 -4.89 5.23 -10.45
C LEU A 211 -3.97 4.56 -11.48
N ALA A 212 -4.27 4.68 -12.76
CA ALA A 212 -3.45 4.11 -13.84
C ALA A 212 -2.01 4.65 -13.82
N SER A 213 -1.80 5.91 -13.47
CA SER A 213 -0.45 6.48 -13.34
C SER A 213 0.35 5.81 -12.22
N VAL A 214 -0.30 5.54 -11.08
CA VAL A 214 0.29 4.80 -9.96
C VAL A 214 0.57 3.36 -10.37
N LEU A 215 -0.43 2.65 -10.92
CA LEU A 215 -0.30 1.28 -11.38
C LEU A 215 0.84 1.08 -12.37
N ARG A 216 1.04 2.03 -13.28
CA ARG A 216 2.13 1.95 -14.27
C ARG A 216 3.51 1.98 -13.63
N THR A 217 3.68 2.71 -12.52
CA THR A 217 4.91 2.70 -11.74
C THR A 217 5.19 1.31 -11.18
N TYR A 218 4.21 0.72 -10.49
CA TYR A 218 4.32 -0.62 -9.91
C TYR A 218 4.59 -1.72 -10.95
N GLN A 219 3.95 -1.62 -12.11
CA GLN A 219 4.18 -2.55 -13.22
C GLN A 219 5.61 -2.43 -13.78
N LYS A 220 6.12 -1.18 -13.98
CA LYS A 220 7.49 -0.94 -14.46
C LYS A 220 8.55 -1.37 -13.46
N GLU A 221 8.29 -1.25 -12.17
CA GLU A 221 9.14 -1.75 -11.09
C GLU A 221 9.13 -3.27 -10.97
N GLY A 222 8.30 -3.95 -11.77
CA GLY A 222 8.20 -5.40 -11.77
C GLY A 222 7.52 -5.98 -10.53
N ARG A 223 6.76 -5.18 -9.76
CA ARG A 223 6.09 -5.62 -8.54
C ARG A 223 4.86 -6.48 -8.82
N CYS A 224 4.16 -6.22 -9.92
CA CYS A 224 2.94 -6.94 -10.29
C CYS A 224 2.75 -7.03 -11.81
N TYR A 225 1.92 -7.98 -12.22
CA TYR A 225 1.27 -8.00 -13.51
C TYR A 225 -0.10 -7.34 -13.38
N ILE A 226 -0.54 -6.63 -14.42
CA ILE A 226 -1.80 -5.90 -14.41
C ILE A 226 -2.56 -6.12 -15.70
N LYS A 227 -3.87 -6.38 -15.58
CA LYS A 227 -4.78 -6.47 -16.70
C LYS A 227 -5.98 -5.55 -16.50
N HIS A 228 -6.29 -4.76 -17.51
CA HIS A 228 -7.47 -3.91 -17.56
C HIS A 228 -8.68 -4.72 -18.01
N GLU A 229 -9.51 -5.14 -17.06
CA GLU A 229 -10.70 -5.95 -17.31
C GLU A 229 -11.93 -5.04 -17.56
N ARG A 230 -12.26 -4.85 -18.85
CA ARG A 230 -13.31 -3.91 -19.26
C ARG A 230 -14.71 -4.32 -18.81
N LEU A 231 -15.03 -5.61 -18.92
CA LEU A 231 -16.37 -6.13 -18.59
C LEU A 231 -16.61 -6.16 -17.08
N GLN A 232 -15.57 -6.39 -16.30
CA GLN A 232 -15.64 -6.42 -14.84
C GLN A 232 -15.38 -5.05 -14.21
N ALA A 233 -15.01 -4.08 -15.01
CA ALA A 233 -14.70 -2.72 -14.60
C ALA A 233 -13.63 -2.64 -13.48
N CYS A 234 -12.58 -3.49 -13.56
CA CYS A 234 -11.49 -3.54 -12.60
C CYS A 234 -10.12 -3.59 -13.27
N PHE A 235 -9.09 -3.27 -12.50
CA PHE A 235 -7.73 -3.68 -12.75
C PHE A 235 -7.49 -4.97 -11.99
N HIS A 236 -7.20 -6.04 -12.72
CA HIS A 236 -6.84 -7.36 -12.21
C HIS A 236 -5.34 -7.39 -11.99
N MET A 237 -4.91 -7.64 -10.76
CA MET A 237 -3.51 -7.49 -10.37
C MET A 237 -3.00 -8.75 -9.70
N THR A 238 -1.88 -9.28 -10.19
CA THR A 238 -1.19 -10.44 -9.62
C THR A 238 0.22 -10.04 -9.18
N VAL A 239 0.58 -10.28 -7.92
CA VAL A 239 1.91 -9.99 -7.40
C VAL A 239 2.98 -10.81 -8.12
N ARG A 240 4.14 -10.21 -8.38
CA ARG A 240 5.29 -10.89 -8.96
C ARG A 240 6.25 -11.33 -7.87
N LYS A 241 6.98 -12.43 -8.14
CA LYS A 241 8.13 -12.78 -7.32
C LYS A 241 9.18 -11.67 -7.45
N VAL A 242 9.53 -11.05 -6.34
CA VAL A 242 10.70 -10.16 -6.29
C VAL A 242 11.93 -11.03 -6.53
N GLN A 243 12.70 -10.69 -7.55
CA GLN A 243 13.99 -11.35 -7.85
C GLN A 243 15.05 -10.89 -6.87
#